data_866e9e127969fca4f3aaa6415705ee5f
#
_entry.id   866e9e127969fca4f3aaa6415705ee5f
#
_cell.length_a   1.000
_cell.length_b   1.000
_cell.length_c   1.000
_cell.angle_alpha   90.00
_cell.angle_beta   90.00
_cell.angle_gamma   90.00
#
_symmetry.space_group_name_H-M   'P 1'
#
loop_
_entity.id
_entity.type
_entity.pdbx_description
1 polymer ?
#
loop_
_entity_poly.entity_id
_entity_poly.type
_entity_poly.pdbx_seq_one_letter_code
_entity_poly.pdbx_strand_id
1 'polypeptide(L)'
;RKESNTYHDWVALNISSEKKESIHVPSGCANAFMTMSDNTIVNYYMGDFFNPDTYFGIRYNDPMFAIKWPNEPALISDKDLYIPDYIGK
;
A
#
# COMPACT_ATOMS: atom_id res chain seq x y z
N ARG A 1 5.39 11.82 4.30
CA ARG A 1 6.06 13.13 4.29
C ARG A 1 6.76 13.36 5.63
N LYS A 2 7.97 13.90 5.57
CA LYS A 2 8.82 14.11 6.76
C LYS A 2 8.18 15.05 7.78
N GLU A 3 7.37 15.99 7.35
CA GLU A 3 6.71 16.95 8.24
C GLU A 3 5.44 16.44 8.90
N SER A 4 5.02 15.22 8.57
CA SER A 4 3.83 14.62 9.17
C SER A 4 4.12 14.10 10.58
N ASN A 5 3.16 14.26 11.48
CA ASN A 5 3.23 13.67 12.82
C ASN A 5 3.23 12.15 12.82
N THR A 6 2.75 11.55 11.73
CA THR A 6 2.66 10.09 11.58
C THR A 6 3.70 9.55 10.60
N TYR A 7 4.76 10.31 10.38
CA TYR A 7 5.85 9.90 9.48
C TYR A 7 6.38 8.52 9.89
N HIS A 8 6.42 7.60 8.93
CA HIS A 8 6.80 6.19 9.09
C HIS A 8 5.76 5.32 9.81
N ASP A 9 4.65 5.87 10.26
CA ASP A 9 3.58 5.05 10.84
C ASP A 9 2.76 4.39 9.73
N TRP A 10 2.14 3.28 10.07
CA TRP A 10 1.22 2.60 9.16
C TRP A 10 -0.05 2.19 9.89
N VAL A 11 -1.12 2.02 9.12
CA VAL A 11 -2.39 1.52 9.61
C VAL A 11 -2.95 0.51 8.62
N ALA A 12 -3.55 -0.54 9.11
CA ALA A 12 -4.18 -1.57 8.29
C ALA A 12 -5.66 -1.63 8.60
N LEU A 13 -6.48 -1.71 7.56
CA LEU A 13 -7.94 -1.76 7.67
C LEU A 13 -8.46 -2.90 6.80
N ASN A 14 -9.47 -3.61 7.31
CA ASN A 14 -10.21 -4.58 6.52
C ASN A 14 -11.47 -3.92 5.99
N ILE A 15 -11.67 -3.98 4.68
CA ILE A 15 -12.88 -3.49 4.04
C ILE A 15 -13.49 -4.58 3.18
N SER A 16 -14.79 -4.51 2.98
CA SER A 16 -15.50 -5.49 2.17
C SER A 16 -16.58 -4.83 1.32
N SER A 17 -16.90 -5.47 0.20
CA SER A 17 -17.99 -4.99 -0.65
C SER A 17 -19.35 -5.12 0.03
N GLU A 18 -19.50 -6.07 0.94
CA GLU A 18 -20.75 -6.25 1.68
C GLU A 18 -21.08 -5.05 2.54
N LYS A 19 -20.07 -4.43 3.15
CA LYS A 19 -20.22 -3.25 3.98
C LYS A 19 -20.21 -1.96 3.17
N LYS A 20 -19.93 -2.04 1.86
CA LYS A 20 -19.88 -0.88 0.96
C LYS A 20 -18.93 0.20 1.46
N GLU A 21 -17.77 -0.23 1.93
CA GLU A 21 -16.76 0.66 2.49
C GLU A 21 -15.73 1.04 1.43
N SER A 22 -15.15 2.22 1.59
CA SER A 22 -14.00 2.65 0.81
C SER A 22 -13.00 3.38 1.69
N ILE A 23 -11.76 3.46 1.22
CA ILE A 23 -10.69 4.14 1.95
C ILE A 23 -10.22 5.34 1.13
N HIS A 24 -10.13 6.49 1.77
CA HIS A 24 -9.48 7.66 1.19
C HIS A 24 -8.03 7.71 1.66
N VAL A 25 -7.10 7.71 0.72
CA VAL A 25 -5.67 7.82 1.01
C VAL A 25 -5.24 9.24 0.68
N PRO A 26 -4.91 10.05 1.69
CA PRO A 26 -4.54 11.44 1.44
C PRO A 26 -3.18 11.57 0.76
N SER A 27 -2.93 12.73 0.19
CA SER A 27 -1.64 13.04 -0.42
C SER A 27 -0.52 12.88 0.59
N GLY A 28 0.62 12.36 0.15
CA GLY A 28 1.78 12.14 1.02
C GLY A 28 1.82 10.80 1.72
N CYS A 29 0.83 9.93 1.46
CA CYS A 29 0.77 8.59 2.03
C CYS A 29 0.99 7.53 0.95
N ALA A 30 1.65 6.46 1.30
CA ALA A 30 1.73 5.27 0.45
C ALA A 30 0.52 4.39 0.70
N ASN A 31 0.12 3.66 -0.32
CA ASN A 31 -1.03 2.78 -0.27
C ASN A 31 -0.63 1.37 -0.70
N ALA A 32 -1.17 0.38 -0.01
CA ALA A 32 -1.00 -1.02 -0.38
C ALA A 32 -2.24 -1.81 0.01
N PHE A 33 -2.44 -2.96 -0.63
CA PHE A 33 -3.56 -3.81 -0.27
C PHE A 33 -3.20 -5.28 -0.51
N MET A 34 -3.94 -6.14 0.17
CA MET A 34 -3.90 -7.59 -0.03
C MET A 34 -5.32 -8.09 -0.18
N THR A 35 -5.57 -8.87 -1.22
CA THR A 35 -6.88 -9.50 -1.41
C THR A 35 -7.00 -10.75 -0.54
N MET A 36 -8.15 -10.91 0.09
CA MET A 36 -8.39 -11.99 1.04
C MET A 36 -9.27 -13.10 0.47
N SER A 37 -9.78 -12.94 -0.74
CA SER A 37 -10.62 -13.94 -1.40
C SER A 37 -10.33 -13.95 -2.90
N ASP A 38 -10.71 -15.06 -3.55
CA ASP A 38 -10.54 -15.20 -4.98
C ASP A 38 -11.48 -14.26 -5.74
N ASN A 39 -11.07 -13.86 -6.94
CA ASN A 39 -11.88 -13.03 -7.85
C ASN A 39 -12.27 -11.68 -7.25
N THR A 40 -11.41 -11.12 -6.39
CA THR A 40 -11.62 -9.79 -5.81
C THR A 40 -11.41 -8.71 -6.87
N ILE A 41 -12.37 -7.80 -6.95
CA ILE A 41 -12.27 -6.63 -7.83
C ILE A 41 -11.91 -5.41 -6.99
N VAL A 42 -10.87 -4.71 -7.40
CA VAL A 42 -10.40 -3.48 -6.72
C VAL A 42 -10.58 -2.30 -7.66
N ASN A 43 -11.44 -1.37 -7.27
CA ASN A 43 -11.63 -0.11 -7.99
C ASN A 43 -10.97 1.02 -7.22
N TYR A 44 -10.32 1.92 -7.94
CA TYR A 44 -9.72 3.08 -7.30
C TYR A 44 -9.77 4.30 -8.22
N TYR A 45 -9.80 5.46 -7.60
CA TYR A 45 -9.76 6.74 -8.30
C TYR A 45 -8.52 7.49 -7.89
N MET A 46 -7.82 8.05 -8.84
CA MET A 46 -6.60 8.81 -8.60
C MET A 46 -6.86 10.29 -8.83
N GLY A 47 -6.33 11.12 -7.94
CA GLY A 47 -6.47 12.57 -8.05
C GLY A 47 -5.54 13.21 -9.06
N ASP A 48 -4.65 12.44 -9.67
CA ASP A 48 -3.69 12.95 -10.64
C ASP A 48 -3.38 11.88 -11.69
N PHE A 49 -2.75 12.28 -12.77
CA PHE A 49 -2.30 11.35 -13.81
C PHE A 49 -1.11 10.53 -13.31
N PHE A 50 -1.04 9.29 -13.78
CA PHE A 50 0.12 8.44 -13.51
C PHE A 50 1.37 9.02 -14.16
N ASN A 51 2.43 9.16 -13.38
CA ASN A 51 3.73 9.62 -13.85
C ASN A 51 4.81 8.65 -13.36
N PRO A 52 5.34 7.77 -14.23
CA PRO A 52 6.32 6.78 -13.81
C PRO A 52 7.62 7.39 -13.28
N ASP A 53 7.97 8.63 -13.68
CA ASP A 53 9.19 9.27 -13.21
C ASP A 53 9.13 9.66 -11.73
N THR A 54 7.92 9.85 -11.20
CA THR A 54 7.72 10.21 -9.79
C THR A 54 7.23 9.03 -8.96
N TYR A 55 7.06 7.87 -9.58
CA TYR A 55 6.54 6.69 -8.91
C TYR A 55 7.64 6.01 -8.09
N PHE A 56 7.34 5.73 -6.83
CA PHE A 56 8.18 4.88 -6.00
C PHE A 56 7.30 4.10 -5.02
N GLY A 57 7.86 3.10 -4.37
CA GLY A 57 7.10 2.26 -3.47
C GLY A 57 7.93 1.72 -2.31
N ILE A 58 7.24 1.05 -1.40
CA ILE A 58 7.80 0.37 -0.26
C ILE A 58 7.50 -1.12 -0.42
N ARG A 59 8.50 -1.98 -0.20
CA ARG A 59 8.30 -3.42 -0.30
C ARG A 59 7.41 -3.89 0.86
N TYR A 60 6.52 -4.85 0.60
CA TYR A 60 5.53 -5.32 1.57
C TYR A 60 6.17 -5.83 2.88
N ASN A 61 7.37 -6.40 2.81
CA ASN A 61 8.08 -6.96 3.95
C ASN A 61 9.30 -6.13 4.35
N ASP A 62 9.28 -4.83 4.06
CA ASP A 62 10.38 -3.94 4.40
C ASP A 62 10.57 -3.91 5.92
N PRO A 63 11.77 -4.22 6.43
CA PRO A 63 12.00 -4.28 7.87
C PRO A 63 11.84 -2.93 8.58
N MET A 64 11.99 -1.82 7.86
CA MET A 64 11.80 -0.48 8.44
C MET A 64 10.39 -0.29 8.97
N PHE A 65 9.38 -0.84 8.30
CA PHE A 65 7.98 -0.66 8.65
C PHE A 65 7.40 -1.84 9.40
N ALA A 66 7.94 -3.05 9.18
CA ALA A 66 7.50 -4.28 9.84
C ALA A 66 5.98 -4.45 9.84
N ILE A 67 5.34 -4.19 8.69
CA ILE A 67 3.89 -4.29 8.54
C ILE A 67 3.45 -5.74 8.76
N LYS A 68 2.45 -5.92 9.60
CA LYS A 68 1.88 -7.24 9.87
C LYS A 68 0.73 -7.53 8.92
N TRP A 69 1.02 -8.33 7.90
CA TRP A 69 0.00 -8.77 6.95
C TRP A 69 -0.79 -9.95 7.52
N PRO A 70 -2.09 -10.05 7.20
CA PRO A 70 -2.92 -11.14 7.74
C PRO A 70 -2.50 -12.52 7.25
N ASN A 71 -1.91 -12.62 6.06
CA ASN A 71 -1.45 -13.87 5.46
C ASN A 71 -0.17 -13.62 4.68
N GLU A 72 0.57 -14.69 4.40
CA GLU A 72 1.65 -14.62 3.41
C GLU A 72 1.04 -14.40 2.02
N PRO A 73 1.64 -13.53 1.19
CA PRO A 73 1.11 -13.33 -0.16
C PRO A 73 1.26 -14.58 -1.00
N ALA A 74 0.16 -15.05 -1.58
CA ALA A 74 0.16 -16.18 -2.50
C ALA A 74 0.75 -15.79 -3.85
N LEU A 75 0.52 -14.55 -4.26
CA LEU A 75 1.02 -14.00 -5.51
C LEU A 75 1.30 -12.52 -5.32
N ILE A 76 2.46 -12.09 -5.79
CA ILE A 76 2.87 -10.69 -5.75
C ILE A 76 3.64 -10.40 -7.03
N SER A 77 3.45 -9.20 -7.60
CA SER A 77 4.16 -8.84 -8.82
C SER A 77 5.66 -8.73 -8.58
N ASP A 78 6.46 -9.03 -9.61
CA ASP A 78 7.92 -8.90 -9.52
C ASP A 78 8.33 -7.47 -9.22
N LYS A 79 7.64 -6.51 -9.79
CA LYS A 79 7.89 -5.10 -9.53
C LYS A 79 7.80 -4.77 -8.05
N ASP A 80 6.78 -5.28 -7.37
CA ASP A 80 6.58 -5.02 -5.94
C ASP A 80 7.52 -5.87 -5.08
N LEU A 81 7.82 -7.09 -5.52
CA LEU A 81 8.67 -8.02 -4.79
C LEU A 81 10.11 -7.52 -4.67
N TYR A 82 10.61 -6.84 -5.69
CA TYR A 82 12.02 -6.44 -5.78
C TYR A 82 12.26 -4.97 -5.43
N ILE A 83 11.29 -4.31 -4.80
CA ILE A 83 11.53 -2.96 -4.27
C ILE A 83 12.62 -3.03 -3.21
N PRO A 84 13.67 -2.20 -3.30
CA PRO A 84 14.75 -2.23 -2.31
C PRO A 84 14.30 -1.71 -0.94
N ASP A 85 15.10 -2.00 0.08
CA ASP A 85 14.81 -1.54 1.43
C ASP A 85 14.74 -0.01 1.49
N TYR A 86 13.83 0.48 2.31
CA TYR A 86 13.66 1.90 2.53
C TYR A 86 14.84 2.47 3.30
N ILE A 87 15.36 3.60 2.83
CA ILE A 87 16.56 4.23 3.42
C ILE A 87 16.31 5.63 3.97
N GLY A 88 15.07 5.97 4.27
CA GLY A 88 14.73 7.21 4.94
C GLY A 88 14.70 8.46 4.05
N LYS A 89 14.32 8.33 2.82
CA LYS A 89 14.18 9.49 1.91
C LYS A 89 13.08 10.44 2.35
#